data_0fb9897a3d2fba65cb0bc9ab6aae07ef
#
_entry.id   0fb9897a3d2fba65cb0bc9ab6aae07ef
#
_cell.length_a   1.000
_cell.length_b   1.000
_cell.length_c   1.000
_cell.angle_alpha   90.00
_cell.angle_beta   90.00
_cell.angle_gamma   90.00
#
_symmetry.space_group_name_H-M   'P 1'
#
loop_
_entity.id
_entity.type
_entity.pdbx_description
1 polymer ?
#
loop_
_entity_poly.entity_id
_entity_poly.type
_entity_poly.pdbx_seq_one_letter_code
_entity_poly.pdbx_strand_id
1 'polypeptide(L)'
;MNKMTEPKFAVGDRVIYNPKRTGNGWLAGEHGTVIYVDNTEAAYTVEFDVPVAEGNTDYRARANEIEPKPWHGWFCKEENLEAEA
;
A
#
# COMPACT_ATOMS: atom_id res chain seq x y z
N MET A 1 -14.89 4.93 -12.87
CA MET A 1 -15.13 3.77 -12.11
C MET A 1 -13.88 3.08 -11.66
N ASN A 2 -13.67 3.06 -10.40
CA ASN A 2 -12.37 2.65 -9.89
C ASN A 2 -12.38 1.44 -9.00
N LYS A 3 -13.55 0.82 -8.93
CA LYS A 3 -13.70 -0.32 -8.07
C LYS A 3 -12.97 -1.52 -8.66
N MET A 4 -12.21 -2.21 -7.84
CA MET A 4 -11.54 -3.41 -8.27
C MET A 4 -12.53 -4.57 -8.24
N THR A 5 -12.68 -5.27 -9.35
CA THR A 5 -13.50 -6.47 -9.39
C THR A 5 -12.82 -7.58 -8.61
N GLU A 6 -11.52 -7.73 -8.84
CA GLU A 6 -10.70 -8.68 -8.12
C GLU A 6 -9.42 -8.00 -7.73
N PRO A 7 -9.21 -7.73 -6.46
CA PRO A 7 -7.95 -7.14 -6.03
C PRO A 7 -6.79 -8.01 -6.46
N LYS A 8 -5.74 -7.38 -6.92
CA LYS A 8 -4.55 -8.08 -7.37
C LYS A 8 -3.78 -8.66 -6.20
N PHE A 9 -3.89 -8.05 -5.04
CA PHE A 9 -3.17 -8.48 -3.85
C PHE A 9 -4.14 -8.66 -2.69
N ALA A 10 -3.71 -9.46 -1.72
CA ALA A 10 -4.49 -9.71 -0.52
C ALA A 10 -3.67 -9.31 0.69
N VAL A 11 -4.34 -9.13 1.83
CA VAL A 11 -3.66 -8.86 3.08
C VAL A 11 -2.64 -9.97 3.33
N GLY A 12 -1.42 -9.58 3.66
CA GLY A 12 -0.33 -10.51 3.88
C GLY A 12 0.60 -10.68 2.70
N ASP A 13 0.18 -10.22 1.51
CA ASP A 13 1.03 -10.36 0.33
C ASP A 13 2.22 -9.40 0.41
N ARG A 14 3.35 -9.88 -0.09
CA ARG A 14 4.55 -9.06 -0.17
C ARG A 14 4.58 -8.35 -1.52
N VAL A 15 4.90 -7.08 -1.48
CA VAL A 15 4.88 -6.24 -2.68
C VAL A 15 6.12 -5.35 -2.73
N ILE A 16 6.38 -4.84 -3.92
CA ILE A 16 7.41 -3.83 -4.15
C ILE A 16 6.73 -2.60 -4.73
N TYR A 17 7.09 -1.43 -4.23
CA TYR A 17 6.55 -0.19 -4.76
C TYR A 17 7.31 0.19 -6.01
N ASN A 18 6.60 0.22 -7.13
CA ASN A 18 7.18 0.56 -8.42
C ASN A 18 6.30 1.64 -9.05
N PRO A 19 6.55 2.91 -8.73
CA PRO A 19 5.62 3.97 -9.10
C PRO A 19 5.50 4.18 -10.59
N LYS A 20 4.27 4.39 -11.02
CA LYS A 20 3.94 4.76 -12.37
C LYS A 20 3.65 6.25 -12.40
N ARG A 21 2.59 6.64 -13.11
CA ARG A 21 2.26 8.06 -13.25
C ARG A 21 1.87 8.73 -11.95
N THR A 22 1.19 7.99 -11.08
CA THR A 22 0.60 8.58 -9.89
C THR A 22 1.38 8.28 -8.63
N GLY A 23 2.53 7.62 -8.77
CA GLY A 23 3.27 7.16 -7.60
C GLY A 23 4.23 8.19 -7.06
N ASN A 24 4.76 7.89 -5.89
CA ASN A 24 5.77 8.71 -5.23
C ASN A 24 7.15 8.14 -5.50
N GLY A 25 7.96 8.87 -6.26
CA GLY A 25 9.28 8.36 -6.64
C GLY A 25 10.18 8.04 -5.47
N TRP A 26 10.00 8.74 -4.34
CA TRP A 26 10.88 8.50 -3.20
C TRP A 26 10.61 7.16 -2.51
N LEU A 27 9.52 6.49 -2.87
CA LEU A 27 9.25 5.14 -2.35
C LEU A 27 9.70 4.05 -3.33
N ALA A 28 10.24 4.41 -4.48
CA ALA A 28 10.55 3.44 -5.51
C ALA A 28 11.50 2.36 -4.99
N GLY A 29 11.15 1.11 -5.24
CA GLY A 29 11.99 -0.01 -4.87
C GLY A 29 11.79 -0.51 -3.45
N GLU A 30 10.97 0.15 -2.64
CA GLU A 30 10.76 -0.29 -1.28
C GLU A 30 9.83 -1.49 -1.22
N HIS A 31 10.13 -2.41 -0.32
CA HIS A 31 9.34 -3.63 -0.13
C HIS A 31 8.43 -3.48 1.08
N GLY A 32 7.29 -4.15 1.03
CA GLY A 32 6.39 -4.10 2.15
C GLY A 32 5.35 -5.22 2.11
N THR A 33 4.45 -5.17 3.07
CA THR A 33 3.38 -6.15 3.21
C THR A 33 2.05 -5.43 3.13
N VAL A 34 1.13 -5.98 2.35
CA VAL A 34 -0.23 -5.43 2.28
C VAL A 34 -0.94 -5.72 3.59
N ILE A 35 -1.47 -4.68 4.23
CA ILE A 35 -2.21 -4.85 5.48
C ILE A 35 -3.68 -4.45 5.36
N TYR A 36 -4.07 -3.83 4.26
CA TYR A 36 -5.45 -3.42 4.07
C TYR A 36 -5.73 -3.27 2.58
N VAL A 37 -6.89 -3.75 2.14
CA VAL A 37 -7.32 -3.66 0.75
C VAL A 37 -8.49 -2.71 0.67
N ASP A 38 -8.37 -1.64 -0.10
CA ASP A 38 -9.46 -0.71 -0.32
C ASP A 38 -9.98 -0.92 -1.74
N ASN A 39 -11.01 -1.75 -1.83
CA ASN A 39 -11.56 -2.15 -3.12
C ASN A 39 -12.17 -0.97 -3.88
N THR A 40 -12.71 0.01 -3.16
CA THR A 40 -13.39 1.13 -3.81
C THR A 40 -12.43 2.11 -4.44
N GLU A 41 -11.20 2.15 -3.95
CA GLU A 41 -10.18 3.09 -4.44
C GLU A 41 -9.14 2.40 -5.32
N ALA A 42 -9.23 1.09 -5.49
CA ALA A 42 -8.23 0.31 -6.19
C ALA A 42 -6.85 0.57 -5.57
N ALA A 43 -6.79 0.45 -4.25
CA ALA A 43 -5.60 0.81 -3.52
C ALA A 43 -5.42 -0.08 -2.29
N TYR A 44 -4.26 0.04 -1.67
CA TYR A 44 -3.88 -0.81 -0.54
C TYR A 44 -3.12 0.02 0.47
N THR A 45 -3.23 -0.35 1.75
CA THR A 45 -2.29 0.15 2.73
C THR A 45 -1.17 -0.86 2.83
N VAL A 46 0.05 -0.37 2.65
CA VAL A 46 1.24 -1.21 2.68
C VAL A 46 2.08 -0.79 3.86
N GLU A 47 2.51 -1.77 4.66
CA GLU A 47 3.46 -1.53 5.72
C GLU A 47 4.84 -1.85 5.17
N PHE A 48 5.64 -0.81 4.95
CA PHE A 48 6.95 -1.01 4.35
C PHE A 48 7.95 -1.54 5.36
N ASP A 49 8.99 -2.19 4.86
CA ASP A 49 10.00 -2.80 5.72
C ASP A 49 10.88 -1.76 6.39
N VAL A 50 10.93 -0.57 5.82
CA VAL A 50 11.75 0.53 6.34
C VAL A 50 10.85 1.70 6.66
N PRO A 51 11.28 2.62 7.51
CA PRO A 51 10.49 3.82 7.76
C PRO A 51 10.30 4.62 6.48
N VAL A 52 9.10 5.09 6.27
CA VAL A 52 8.82 6.00 5.16
C VAL A 52 8.39 7.32 5.79
N ALA A 53 8.08 8.31 4.99
CA ALA A 53 7.84 9.65 5.52
C ALA A 53 6.67 9.66 6.50
N GLU A 54 6.38 10.84 7.01
CA GLU A 54 5.40 10.99 8.08
C GLU A 54 3.99 10.58 7.73
N GLY A 55 3.71 10.18 6.55
CA GLY A 55 2.39 9.64 6.23
C GLY A 55 2.22 8.22 6.71
N ASN A 56 2.75 7.90 7.84
CA ASN A 56 2.84 6.53 8.31
C ASN A 56 1.52 5.92 8.71
N THR A 57 0.46 6.70 8.85
CA THR A 57 -0.81 6.17 9.29
C THR A 57 -1.88 6.53 8.29
N ASP A 58 -2.59 5.51 7.81
CA ASP A 58 -3.67 5.70 6.89
C ASP A 58 -4.99 5.60 7.64
N TYR A 59 -5.81 6.63 7.52
CA TYR A 59 -7.07 6.64 8.25
C TYR A 59 -8.01 5.50 7.82
N ARG A 60 -7.87 5.01 6.60
CA ARG A 60 -8.69 3.90 6.14
C ARG A 60 -8.30 2.62 6.84
N ALA A 61 -7.01 2.45 7.05
CA ALA A 61 -6.55 1.30 7.80
C ALA A 61 -7.06 1.35 9.23
N ARG A 62 -7.04 2.54 9.81
CA ARG A 62 -7.55 2.69 11.18
C ARG A 62 -9.05 2.45 11.26
N ALA A 63 -9.77 2.86 10.22
CA ALA A 63 -11.22 2.63 10.22
C ALA A 63 -11.53 1.14 10.25
N ASN A 64 -10.58 0.30 9.85
CA ASN A 64 -10.72 -1.15 9.91
C ASN A 64 -9.91 -1.73 11.04
N GLU A 65 -9.47 -0.89 11.96
CA GLU A 65 -8.74 -1.33 13.15
C GLU A 65 -7.42 -2.02 12.81
N ILE A 66 -6.84 -1.62 11.70
CA ILE A 66 -5.55 -2.14 11.27
C ILE A 66 -4.61 -0.96 11.16
N GLU A 67 -3.55 -0.97 11.93
CA GLU A 67 -2.60 0.14 11.91
C GLU A 67 -1.23 -0.36 11.51
N PRO A 68 -0.57 0.34 10.58
CA PRO A 68 0.79 -0.01 10.26
C PRO A 68 1.72 0.35 11.42
N LYS A 69 2.88 -0.27 11.41
CA LYS A 69 3.94 0.13 12.30
C LYS A 69 4.21 1.62 12.08
N PRO A 70 4.41 2.40 13.16
CA PRO A 70 4.62 3.85 13.00
C PRO A 70 5.74 4.15 12.00
N TRP A 71 5.48 5.13 11.14
CA TRP A 71 6.39 5.60 10.11
C TRP A 71 6.63 4.62 8.97
N HIS A 72 5.88 3.49 8.91
CA HIS A 72 6.07 2.48 7.89
C HIS A 72 4.92 2.36 6.91
N GLY A 73 3.77 2.96 7.18
CA GLY A 73 2.57 2.76 6.38
C GLY A 73 2.40 3.81 5.29
N TRP A 74 1.87 3.37 4.16
CA TRP A 74 1.53 4.29 3.07
C TRP A 74 0.39 3.71 2.27
N PHE A 75 -0.51 4.57 1.81
CA PHE A 75 -1.65 4.15 1.00
C PHE A 75 -1.23 4.19 -0.47
N CYS A 76 -1.25 3.03 -1.12
CA CYS A 76 -0.66 2.88 -2.45
C CYS A 76 -1.70 2.44 -3.46
N LYS A 77 -1.74 3.11 -4.61
CA LYS A 77 -2.60 2.68 -5.71
C LYS A 77 -2.09 1.36 -6.28
N GLU A 78 -3.03 0.52 -6.73
CA GLU A 78 -2.65 -0.79 -7.24
C GLU A 78 -1.65 -0.71 -8.38
N GLU A 79 -1.79 0.30 -9.25
CA GLU A 79 -0.90 0.40 -10.41
C GLU A 79 0.55 0.60 -10.01
N ASN A 80 0.82 1.03 -8.77
CA ASN A 80 2.17 1.31 -8.31
C ASN A 80 2.80 0.16 -7.54
N LEU A 81 2.13 -0.98 -7.49
CA LEU A 81 2.61 -2.13 -6.72
C LEU A 81 2.83 -3.32 -7.63
N GLU A 82 3.84 -4.10 -7.31
CA GLU A 82 4.13 -5.35 -8.01
C GLU A 82 4.40 -6.42 -6.97
N ALA A 83 4.12 -7.66 -7.33
CA ALA A 83 4.41 -8.75 -6.44
C ALA A 83 5.92 -8.84 -6.22
N GLU A 84 6.31 -9.12 -4.99
CA GLU A 84 7.71 -9.35 -4.67
C GLU A 84 8.08 -10.70 -5.25
N ALA A 85 9.13 -10.72 -6.05
CA ALA A 85 9.50 -11.94 -6.76
C ALA A 85 10.09 -12.98 -5.82
#